data_c050536e0c271c1ac587d4bef962b489
#
_entry.id   c050536e0c271c1ac587d4bef962b489
#
_cell.length_a   1.000
_cell.length_b   1.000
_cell.length_c   1.000
_cell.angle_alpha   90.00
_cell.angle_beta   90.00
_cell.angle_gamma   90.00
#
_symmetry.space_group_name_H-M   'P 1'
#
loop_
_entity.id
_entity.type
_entity.pdbx_description
1 polymer ?
#
loop_
_entity_poly.entity_id
_entity_poly.type
_entity_poly.pdbx_seq_one_letter_code
_entity_poly.pdbx_strand_id
1 'polypeptide(L)'
;ALSRLRVNQQGLSDKNQAAMAQFDDAKVVETFVSLPPRLWDKADAMQKTTCSKRITKKARLLAQASVAIEILIFAPMRIANLQGLRLDEHISWQAGRMRINIPRQQVKNNQALDFLLPESVSKRVKRYIDDWRPFLSTPANPYLFPGRTGQPKDSTCLRRQIENTLWNE
;
A
#
# COMPACT_ATOMS: atom_id res chain seq x y z
N ALA A 1 -34.42 10.37 29.57
CA ALA A 1 -33.94 10.23 28.20
C ALA A 1 -33.01 9.03 28.14
N LEU A 2 -33.51 7.90 27.62
CA LEU A 2 -32.70 6.68 27.39
C LEU A 2 -31.78 6.96 26.20
N SER A 3 -30.50 7.22 26.45
CA SER A 3 -29.50 7.25 25.40
C SER A 3 -29.48 5.85 24.77
N ARG A 4 -29.81 5.77 23.49
CA ARG A 4 -29.71 4.54 22.71
C ARG A 4 -28.24 4.11 22.73
N LEU A 5 -27.92 3.09 23.52
CA LEU A 5 -26.68 2.36 23.44
C LEU A 5 -26.54 1.85 21.99
N ARG A 6 -25.68 2.45 21.21
CA ARG A 6 -25.27 1.89 19.92
C ARG A 6 -24.53 0.59 20.24
N VAL A 7 -25.21 -0.52 20.09
CA VAL A 7 -24.56 -1.82 20.05
C VAL A 7 -23.63 -1.80 18.85
N ASN A 8 -22.31 -1.78 19.10
CA ASN A 8 -21.34 -2.01 18.04
C ASN A 8 -21.61 -3.41 17.49
N GLN A 9 -22.17 -3.51 16.29
CA GLN A 9 -22.28 -4.79 15.60
C GLN A 9 -20.85 -5.34 15.39
N GLN A 10 -20.49 -6.32 16.19
CA GLN A 10 -19.28 -7.09 15.99
C GLN A 10 -19.54 -8.05 14.82
N GLY A 11 -19.16 -7.62 13.62
CA GLY A 11 -19.29 -8.44 12.42
C GLY A 11 -19.14 -7.61 11.13
N LEU A 12 -18.94 -8.30 10.04
CA LEU A 12 -18.94 -7.71 8.70
C LEU A 12 -20.39 -7.39 8.33
N SER A 13 -20.64 -6.22 7.72
CA SER A 13 -21.93 -5.93 7.11
C SER A 13 -22.19 -6.89 5.94
N ASP A 14 -23.48 -7.16 5.63
CA ASP A 14 -23.88 -8.07 4.54
C ASP A 14 -23.18 -7.71 3.22
N LYS A 15 -23.03 -6.42 2.92
CA LYS A 15 -22.27 -5.93 1.77
C LYS A 15 -20.81 -6.37 1.80
N ASN A 16 -20.16 -6.27 2.95
CA ASN A 16 -18.76 -6.64 3.09
C ASN A 16 -18.60 -8.16 3.09
N GLN A 17 -19.55 -8.89 3.64
CA GLN A 17 -19.58 -10.36 3.60
C GLN A 17 -19.73 -10.86 2.17
N ALA A 18 -20.64 -10.31 1.38
CA ALA A 18 -20.78 -10.62 -0.03
C ALA A 18 -19.54 -10.28 -0.84
N ALA A 19 -18.88 -9.14 -0.54
CA ALA A 19 -17.63 -8.76 -1.19
C ALA A 19 -16.48 -9.71 -0.82
N MET A 20 -16.47 -10.26 0.39
CA MET A 20 -15.44 -11.21 0.82
C MET A 20 -15.64 -12.61 0.23
N ALA A 21 -16.87 -13.03 -0.05
CA ALA A 21 -17.18 -14.34 -0.62
C ALA A 21 -16.49 -14.61 -1.97
N GLN A 22 -16.15 -13.56 -2.73
CA GLN A 22 -15.39 -13.73 -3.97
C GLN A 22 -13.97 -14.33 -3.73
N PHE A 23 -13.41 -14.18 -2.53
CA PHE A 23 -12.11 -14.75 -2.17
C PHE A 23 -12.18 -16.23 -1.74
N ASP A 24 -13.36 -16.83 -1.75
CA ASP A 24 -13.52 -18.29 -1.59
C ASP A 24 -13.07 -19.03 -2.87
N ASP A 25 -13.02 -18.35 -4.02
CA ASP A 25 -12.45 -18.88 -5.26
C ASP A 25 -10.93 -18.74 -5.27
N ALA A 26 -10.23 -19.87 -5.29
CA ALA A 26 -8.77 -19.93 -5.34
C ALA A 26 -8.17 -19.18 -6.54
N LYS A 27 -8.86 -19.12 -7.68
CA LYS A 27 -8.39 -18.39 -8.87
C LYS A 27 -8.44 -16.88 -8.66
N VAL A 28 -9.46 -16.39 -7.95
CA VAL A 28 -9.57 -14.98 -7.59
C VAL A 28 -8.43 -14.61 -6.64
N VAL A 29 -8.16 -15.44 -5.64
CA VAL A 29 -7.05 -15.23 -4.70
C VAL A 29 -5.71 -15.23 -5.42
N GLU A 30 -5.46 -16.21 -6.29
CA GLU A 30 -4.22 -16.30 -7.08
C GLU A 30 -4.02 -15.07 -7.97
N THR A 31 -5.09 -14.65 -8.67
CA THR A 31 -5.06 -13.45 -9.51
C THR A 31 -4.75 -12.22 -8.68
N PHE A 32 -5.39 -12.06 -7.53
CA PHE A 32 -5.19 -10.91 -6.64
C PHE A 32 -3.78 -10.86 -6.05
N VAL A 33 -3.25 -11.99 -5.59
CA VAL A 33 -1.89 -12.08 -5.01
C VAL A 33 -0.80 -11.93 -6.07
N SER A 34 -1.04 -12.39 -7.31
CA SER A 34 -0.10 -12.26 -8.42
C SER A 34 -0.10 -10.86 -9.07
N LEU A 35 -1.11 -10.04 -8.79
CA LEU A 35 -1.25 -8.73 -9.41
C LEU A 35 -0.09 -7.76 -9.10
N PRO A 36 0.36 -7.57 -7.85
CA PRO A 36 1.46 -6.64 -7.58
C PRO A 36 2.76 -6.96 -8.33
N PRO A 37 3.28 -8.20 -8.35
CA PRO A 37 4.47 -8.50 -9.15
C PRO A 37 4.27 -8.23 -10.65
N ARG A 38 3.11 -8.54 -11.22
CA ARG A 38 2.80 -8.23 -12.63
C ARG A 38 2.82 -6.73 -12.92
N LEU A 39 2.24 -5.92 -12.04
CA LEU A 39 2.27 -4.45 -12.13
C LEU A 39 3.70 -3.91 -12.04
N TRP A 40 4.50 -4.51 -11.17
CA TRP A 40 5.91 -4.16 -11.02
C TRP A 40 6.69 -4.43 -12.31
N ASP A 41 6.55 -5.61 -12.89
CA ASP A 41 7.22 -6.01 -14.13
C ASP A 41 6.81 -5.10 -15.30
N LYS A 42 5.54 -4.73 -15.36
CA LYS A 42 5.00 -3.76 -16.34
C LYS A 42 5.63 -2.38 -16.15
N ALA A 43 5.80 -1.92 -14.91
CA ALA A 43 6.48 -0.65 -14.62
C ALA A 43 7.95 -0.67 -15.04
N ASP A 44 8.66 -1.74 -14.70
CA ASP A 44 10.07 -1.96 -15.11
C ASP A 44 10.21 -1.95 -16.65
N ALA A 45 9.34 -2.66 -17.35
CA ALA A 45 9.35 -2.70 -18.81
C ALA A 45 9.11 -1.30 -19.42
N MET A 46 8.12 -0.55 -18.88
CA MET A 46 7.85 0.81 -19.32
C MET A 46 9.02 1.76 -19.10
N GLN A 47 9.78 1.60 -18.03
CA GLN A 47 10.95 2.44 -17.74
C GLN A 47 12.10 2.13 -18.68
N LYS A 48 12.32 0.86 -19.04
CA LYS A 48 13.40 0.44 -19.93
C LYS A 48 13.16 0.83 -21.39
N THR A 49 11.90 0.90 -21.81
CA THR A 49 11.54 1.01 -23.24
C THR A 49 11.48 2.45 -23.73
N THR A 50 11.50 3.47 -22.84
CA THR A 50 11.25 4.84 -23.28
C THR A 50 11.94 5.91 -22.46
N CYS A 51 12.43 6.95 -23.17
CA CYS A 51 12.95 8.19 -22.58
C CYS A 51 11.85 9.25 -22.36
N SER A 52 10.60 8.96 -22.68
CA SER A 52 9.50 9.93 -22.52
C SER A 52 9.21 10.21 -21.05
N LYS A 53 9.32 11.48 -20.63
CA LYS A 53 9.02 11.92 -19.26
C LYS A 53 7.62 11.51 -18.76
N ARG A 54 6.62 11.51 -19.67
CA ARG A 54 5.24 11.12 -19.35
C ARG A 54 5.13 9.63 -19.01
N ILE A 55 5.75 8.78 -19.83
CA ILE A 55 5.73 7.31 -19.64
C ILE A 55 6.54 6.94 -18.40
N THR A 56 7.70 7.54 -18.19
CA THR A 56 8.51 7.36 -16.99
C THR A 56 7.74 7.74 -15.72
N LYS A 57 6.97 8.84 -15.73
CA LYS A 57 6.11 9.21 -14.60
C LYS A 57 5.01 8.17 -14.36
N LYS A 58 4.38 7.66 -15.44
CA LYS A 58 3.36 6.61 -15.33
C LYS A 58 3.94 5.32 -14.76
N ALA A 59 5.13 4.92 -15.21
CA ALA A 59 5.84 3.75 -14.69
C ALA A 59 6.12 3.88 -13.18
N ARG A 60 6.61 5.02 -12.72
CA ARG A 60 6.87 5.29 -11.29
C ARG A 60 5.59 5.22 -10.44
N LEU A 61 4.49 5.76 -10.94
CA LEU A 61 3.19 5.67 -10.25
C LEU A 61 2.66 4.23 -10.23
N LEU A 62 2.92 3.45 -11.28
CA LEU A 62 2.53 2.05 -11.35
C LEU A 62 3.35 1.21 -10.35
N ALA A 63 4.67 1.42 -10.27
CA ALA A 63 5.52 0.79 -9.25
C ALA A 63 5.07 1.15 -7.82
N GLN A 64 4.71 2.41 -7.59
CA GLN A 64 4.15 2.86 -6.31
C GLN A 64 2.83 2.15 -5.98
N ALA A 65 1.92 2.00 -6.94
CA ALA A 65 0.65 1.30 -6.75
C ALA A 65 0.87 -0.19 -6.48
N SER A 66 1.78 -0.84 -7.22
CA SER A 66 2.18 -2.24 -6.98
C SER A 66 2.60 -2.46 -5.52
N VAL A 67 3.52 -1.65 -5.02
CA VAL A 67 4.01 -1.74 -3.63
C VAL A 67 2.88 -1.45 -2.63
N ALA A 68 2.02 -0.47 -2.89
CA ALA A 68 0.90 -0.14 -2.01
C ALA A 68 -0.10 -1.30 -1.89
N ILE A 69 -0.47 -1.92 -3.01
CA ILE A 69 -1.37 -3.08 -3.04
C ILE A 69 -0.72 -4.27 -2.34
N GLU A 70 0.55 -4.53 -2.61
CA GLU A 70 1.27 -5.65 -2.01
C GLU A 70 1.39 -5.51 -0.48
N ILE A 71 1.70 -4.31 0.01
CA ILE A 71 1.68 -4.05 1.46
C ILE A 71 0.29 -4.31 2.05
N LEU A 72 -0.79 -3.87 1.40
CA LEU A 72 -2.15 -4.10 1.90
C LEU A 72 -2.56 -5.57 1.92
N ILE A 73 -2.01 -6.40 1.01
CA ILE A 73 -2.23 -7.85 1.00
C ILE A 73 -1.59 -8.52 2.23
N PHE A 74 -0.35 -8.16 2.56
CA PHE A 74 0.42 -8.81 3.63
C PHE A 74 0.36 -8.09 4.98
N ALA A 75 -0.04 -6.84 4.99
CA ALA A 75 -0.20 -5.98 6.16
C ALA A 75 -1.51 -5.19 6.04
N PRO A 76 -2.67 -5.84 6.23
CA PRO A 76 -3.96 -5.21 6.06
C PRO A 76 -4.15 -4.06 7.05
N MET A 77 -4.28 -2.85 6.53
CA MET A 77 -4.46 -1.64 7.32
C MET A 77 -5.37 -0.63 6.62
N ARG A 78 -5.83 0.37 7.37
CA ARG A 78 -6.59 1.48 6.77
C ARG A 78 -5.69 2.28 5.83
N ILE A 79 -6.28 2.84 4.77
CA ILE A 79 -5.54 3.66 3.78
C ILE A 79 -4.84 4.87 4.45
N ALA A 80 -5.41 5.42 5.52
CA ALA A 80 -4.78 6.49 6.29
C ALA A 80 -3.47 6.03 6.98
N ASN A 81 -3.44 4.79 7.49
CA ASN A 81 -2.23 4.22 8.08
C ASN A 81 -1.17 3.95 7.01
N LEU A 82 -1.58 3.38 5.87
CA LEU A 82 -0.68 3.16 4.74
C LEU A 82 -0.07 4.48 4.23
N GLN A 83 -0.88 5.50 4.05
CA GLN A 83 -0.45 6.84 3.64
C GLN A 83 0.56 7.44 4.62
N GLY A 84 0.31 7.28 5.92
CA GLY A 84 1.12 7.82 7.01
C GLY A 84 2.41 7.05 7.29
N LEU A 85 2.72 5.96 6.56
CA LEU A 85 3.95 5.19 6.79
C LEU A 85 5.20 6.06 6.57
N ARG A 86 5.99 6.17 7.63
CA ARG A 86 7.28 6.88 7.63
C ARG A 86 8.43 5.88 7.63
N LEU A 87 9.46 6.17 6.85
CA LEU A 87 10.65 5.33 6.72
C LEU A 87 11.50 5.33 8.01
N ASP A 88 11.53 6.46 8.69
CA ASP A 88 12.32 6.70 9.89
C ASP A 88 11.64 6.27 11.21
N GLU A 89 10.32 6.09 11.21
CA GLU A 89 9.55 5.85 12.42
C GLU A 89 8.85 4.46 12.43
N HIS A 90 8.22 4.09 11.30
CA HIS A 90 7.35 2.93 11.24
C HIS A 90 8.00 1.71 10.58
N ILE A 91 9.17 1.89 9.90
CA ILE A 91 9.79 0.84 9.12
C ILE A 91 11.15 0.48 9.70
N SER A 92 11.34 -0.80 9.94
CA SER A 92 12.62 -1.38 10.32
C SER A 92 12.94 -2.61 9.47
N TRP A 93 14.19 -3.02 9.46
CA TRP A 93 14.66 -4.16 8.67
C TRP A 93 15.27 -5.21 9.58
N GLN A 94 14.77 -6.45 9.48
CA GLN A 94 15.23 -7.59 10.27
C GLN A 94 15.59 -8.75 9.33
N ALA A 95 16.85 -9.13 9.25
CA ALA A 95 17.35 -10.19 8.38
C ALA A 95 16.85 -10.05 6.91
N GLY A 96 16.90 -8.84 6.34
CA GLY A 96 16.45 -8.56 4.99
C GLY A 96 14.93 -8.45 4.81
N ARG A 97 14.16 -8.62 5.87
CA ARG A 97 12.69 -8.49 5.87
C ARG A 97 12.28 -7.16 6.48
N MET A 98 11.31 -6.52 5.83
CA MET A 98 10.72 -5.26 6.31
C MET A 98 9.70 -5.55 7.40
N ARG A 99 9.83 -4.85 8.52
CA ARG A 99 8.83 -4.80 9.58
C ARG A 99 8.15 -3.45 9.57
N ILE A 100 6.83 -3.46 9.61
CA ILE A 100 5.99 -2.27 9.77
C ILE A 100 5.45 -2.29 11.20
N ASN A 101 5.76 -1.25 11.97
CA ASN A 101 5.25 -1.06 13.32
C ASN A 101 4.60 0.33 13.44
N ILE A 102 3.29 0.37 13.72
CA ILE A 102 2.57 1.63 13.98
C ILE A 102 2.06 1.59 15.40
N PRO A 103 2.51 2.52 16.26
CA PRO A 103 2.11 2.52 17.66
C PRO A 103 0.61 2.82 17.82
N ARG A 104 0.01 2.27 18.87
CA ARG A 104 -1.44 2.32 19.14
C ARG A 104 -2.02 3.74 19.11
N GLN A 105 -1.26 4.74 19.53
CA GLN A 105 -1.68 6.13 19.60
C GLN A 105 -1.94 6.74 18.22
N GLN A 106 -1.33 6.18 17.18
CA GLN A 106 -1.46 6.63 15.80
C GLN A 106 -2.53 5.84 15.03
N VAL A 107 -3.16 4.84 15.66
CA VAL A 107 -4.18 4.00 15.02
C VAL A 107 -5.56 4.31 15.59
N LYS A 108 -6.54 4.56 14.70
CA LYS A 108 -7.90 4.99 15.07
C LYS A 108 -8.60 4.13 16.13
N ASN A 109 -8.34 2.82 16.14
CA ASN A 109 -8.92 1.88 17.10
C ASN A 109 -8.02 1.63 18.31
N ASN A 110 -6.95 2.42 18.50
CA ASN A 110 -6.00 2.31 19.59
C ASN A 110 -5.37 0.91 19.77
N GLN A 111 -5.24 0.17 18.66
CA GLN A 111 -4.52 -1.11 18.59
C GLN A 111 -3.29 -0.95 17.72
N ALA A 112 -2.11 -1.26 18.27
CA ALA A 112 -0.86 -1.20 17.50
C ALA A 112 -0.93 -2.16 16.31
N LEU A 113 -0.29 -1.77 15.22
CA LEU A 113 -0.12 -2.61 14.03
C LEU A 113 1.34 -3.03 13.94
N ASP A 114 1.57 -4.32 13.83
CA ASP A 114 2.91 -4.90 13.75
C ASP A 114 2.90 -6.04 12.72
N PHE A 115 3.61 -5.86 11.62
CA PHE A 115 3.64 -6.81 10.51
C PHE A 115 5.08 -7.05 10.06
N LEU A 116 5.46 -8.29 9.89
CA LEU A 116 6.71 -8.70 9.26
C LEU A 116 6.42 -9.21 7.85
N LEU A 117 6.84 -8.45 6.83
CA LEU A 117 6.56 -8.78 5.45
C LEU A 117 7.39 -9.96 4.96
N PRO A 118 6.89 -10.75 3.99
CA PRO A 118 7.69 -11.77 3.29
C PRO A 118 8.95 -11.17 2.66
N GLU A 119 9.98 -11.99 2.51
CA GLU A 119 11.26 -11.54 1.95
C GLU A 119 11.12 -10.98 0.52
N SER A 120 10.34 -11.63 -0.34
CA SER A 120 10.09 -11.19 -1.72
C SER A 120 9.44 -9.80 -1.77
N VAL A 121 8.44 -9.57 -0.91
CA VAL A 121 7.77 -8.27 -0.75
C VAL A 121 8.75 -7.22 -0.25
N SER A 122 9.52 -7.56 0.78
CA SER A 122 10.50 -6.68 1.40
C SER A 122 11.56 -6.23 0.40
N LYS A 123 12.05 -7.14 -0.46
CA LYS A 123 12.99 -6.83 -1.55
C LYS A 123 12.38 -5.84 -2.55
N ARG A 124 11.10 -6.02 -2.91
CA ARG A 124 10.41 -5.12 -3.84
C ARG A 124 10.18 -3.75 -3.23
N VAL A 125 9.75 -3.68 -1.97
CA VAL A 125 9.59 -2.41 -1.24
C VAL A 125 10.93 -1.68 -1.14
N LYS A 126 12.01 -2.40 -0.79
CA LYS A 126 13.34 -1.81 -0.73
C LYS A 126 13.76 -1.22 -2.07
N ARG A 127 13.58 -1.97 -3.15
CA ARG A 127 13.88 -1.50 -4.52
C ARG A 127 13.01 -0.28 -4.91
N TYR A 128 11.74 -0.24 -4.47
CA TYR A 128 10.92 0.95 -4.65
C TYR A 128 11.49 2.16 -3.92
N ILE A 129 11.93 1.98 -2.67
CA ILE A 129 12.52 3.05 -1.86
C ILE A 129 13.80 3.58 -2.51
N ASP A 130 14.67 2.70 -2.99
CA ASP A 130 15.98 3.04 -3.50
C ASP A 130 15.91 3.60 -4.94
N ASP A 131 15.15 2.97 -5.85
CA ASP A 131 15.24 3.22 -7.30
C ASP A 131 14.08 4.08 -7.86
N TRP A 132 12.92 4.09 -7.21
CA TRP A 132 11.71 4.73 -7.76
C TRP A 132 11.23 5.93 -6.98
N ARG A 133 11.21 5.79 -5.65
CA ARG A 133 10.72 6.81 -4.73
C ARG A 133 11.49 8.14 -4.83
N PRO A 134 12.83 8.19 -5.02
CA PRO A 134 13.57 9.44 -5.12
C PRO A 134 13.07 10.36 -6.25
N PHE A 135 12.51 9.80 -7.31
CA PHE A 135 11.93 10.57 -8.41
C PHE A 135 10.48 11.04 -8.17
N LEU A 136 9.87 10.60 -7.09
CA LEU A 136 8.51 10.97 -6.67
C LEU A 136 8.52 11.95 -5.49
N SER A 137 9.68 12.22 -4.92
CA SER A 137 9.83 12.91 -3.65
C SER A 137 10.98 13.91 -3.66
N THR A 138 10.94 14.84 -2.72
CA THR A 138 12.14 15.57 -2.29
C THR A 138 12.97 14.71 -1.32
N PRO A 139 14.32 14.88 -1.24
CA PRO A 139 15.17 14.05 -0.38
C PRO A 139 14.74 14.04 1.10
N ALA A 140 14.23 15.16 1.61
CA ALA A 140 13.82 15.31 3.01
C ALA A 140 12.44 14.73 3.36
N ASN A 141 11.69 14.19 2.38
CA ASN A 141 10.37 13.63 2.66
C ASN A 141 10.50 12.25 3.35
N PRO A 142 10.01 12.05 4.59
CA PRO A 142 10.18 10.78 5.31
C PRO A 142 9.15 9.71 4.93
N TYR A 143 8.07 10.06 4.22
CA TYR A 143 6.97 9.14 3.96
C TYR A 143 7.29 8.10 2.88
N LEU A 144 6.86 6.86 3.09
CA LEU A 144 6.99 5.78 2.09
C LEU A 144 6.25 6.15 0.79
N PHE A 145 5.07 6.76 0.91
CA PHE A 145 4.26 7.27 -0.20
C PHE A 145 4.28 8.80 -0.18
N PRO A 146 5.28 9.43 -0.82
CA PRO A 146 5.49 10.87 -0.71
C PRO A 146 4.46 11.67 -1.52
N GLY A 147 4.03 12.79 -0.96
CA GLY A 147 3.33 13.87 -1.63
C GLY A 147 4.30 14.93 -2.17
N ARG A 148 3.77 16.02 -2.71
CA ARG A 148 4.56 17.04 -3.40
C ARG A 148 5.35 17.98 -2.48
N THR A 149 4.86 18.25 -1.29
CA THR A 149 5.33 19.33 -0.39
C THR A 149 5.96 18.82 0.90
N GLY A 150 6.67 17.67 0.86
CA GLY A 150 7.24 17.08 2.07
C GLY A 150 6.22 16.37 2.96
N GLN A 151 4.94 16.42 2.61
CA GLN A 151 3.84 15.71 3.26
C GLN A 151 3.66 14.31 2.65
N PRO A 152 2.90 13.42 3.29
CA PRO A 152 2.50 12.17 2.66
C PRO A 152 1.62 12.43 1.43
N LYS A 153 1.54 11.48 0.54
CA LYS A 153 0.55 11.51 -0.54
C LYS A 153 -0.85 11.52 0.05
N ASP A 154 -1.71 12.41 -0.44
CA ASP A 154 -3.10 12.49 0.02
C ASP A 154 -3.82 11.13 -0.05
N SER A 155 -4.61 10.80 0.98
CA SER A 155 -5.26 9.49 1.11
C SER A 155 -6.26 9.21 -0.03
N THR A 156 -6.97 10.24 -0.49
CA THR A 156 -7.88 10.14 -1.63
C THR A 156 -7.11 9.90 -2.93
N CYS A 157 -5.97 10.58 -3.10
CA CYS A 157 -5.09 10.38 -4.25
C CYS A 157 -4.46 8.99 -4.25
N LEU A 158 -4.00 8.49 -3.10
CA LEU A 158 -3.42 7.15 -2.99
C LEU A 158 -4.48 6.08 -3.24
N ARG A 159 -5.66 6.21 -2.61
CA ARG A 159 -6.79 5.30 -2.82
C ARG A 159 -7.20 5.25 -4.28
N ARG A 160 -7.44 6.42 -4.90
CA ARG A 160 -7.81 6.50 -6.32
C ARG A 160 -6.76 5.91 -7.25
N GLN A 161 -5.48 6.07 -6.91
CA GLN A 161 -4.39 5.46 -7.68
C GLN A 161 -4.46 3.93 -7.60
N ILE A 162 -4.68 3.35 -6.43
CA ILE A 162 -4.86 1.91 -6.22
C ILE A 162 -6.09 1.42 -6.98
N GLU A 163 -7.24 2.04 -6.77
CA GLU A 163 -8.51 1.70 -7.43
C GLU A 163 -8.37 1.72 -8.97
N ASN A 164 -7.87 2.82 -9.53
CA ASN A 164 -7.67 2.93 -10.98
C ASN A 164 -6.69 1.88 -11.52
N THR A 165 -5.70 1.46 -10.74
CA THR A 165 -4.78 0.41 -11.13
C THR A 165 -5.48 -0.95 -11.15
N LEU A 166 -6.32 -1.24 -10.14
CA LEU A 166 -7.09 -2.49 -10.06
C LEU A 166 -8.13 -2.62 -11.19
N TRP A 167 -8.76 -1.51 -11.58
CA TRP A 167 -9.78 -1.50 -12.65
C TRP A 167 -9.22 -1.60 -14.07
N ASN A 168 -7.92 -1.33 -14.27
CA ASN A 168 -7.30 -1.33 -15.61
C ASN A 168 -6.46 -2.59 -15.89
N GLU A 169 -6.50 -3.60 -15.03
CA GLU A 169 -5.79 -4.87 -15.15
C GLU A 169 -6.74 -6.06 -15.24
#